data_152bb52d6468545c9b0a81baf879c38e
#
_entry.id   152bb52d6468545c9b0a81baf879c38e
#
_cell.length_a   1.000
_cell.length_b   1.000
_cell.length_c   1.000
_cell.angle_alpha   90.00
_cell.angle_beta   90.00
_cell.angle_gamma   90.00
#
_symmetry.space_group_name_H-M   'P 1'
#
loop_
_entity.id
_entity.type
_entity.pdbx_description
1 polymer ?
#
loop_
_entity_poly.entity_id
_entity_poly.type
_entity_poly.pdbx_seq_one_letter_code
_entity_poly.pdbx_strand_id
1 'polypeptide(L)'
;MHLNFGFSAVQILWTLTFAALLVLLVVLLGRDRVRRFPWFTASMALMALRMVASRLLFGKMAPIVSNEIFLALAVVAALVALLVVVEMARRAFSSASRTAWITATLVLVAVGGVVLAAWGPWPSAKTLFAGSTLGVLRLMQLIAQKAETLADLLVIQLGILVVLFGRRFHAGWRSHVQQIVIGLSTAAMAQLAVRGIWQVIALHTTIHSRADYVRVMALEEKLFNADSVVFLAALVWWIVCLWIDEPGSKAAGAPAETAPAVAEQLLPDADEEESQAEPLPSDAK
;
A
#
# COMPACT_ATOMS: atom_id res chain seq x y z
N MET A 1 12.36 -4.88 45.40
CA MET A 1 12.41 -5.60 44.13
C MET A 1 12.39 -4.57 43.00
N HIS A 2 13.54 -4.18 42.43
CA HIS A 2 13.59 -3.36 41.24
C HIS A 2 13.36 -4.28 40.04
N LEU A 3 12.16 -4.25 39.47
CA LEU A 3 11.86 -4.91 38.20
C LEU A 3 12.56 -4.08 37.09
N ASN A 4 13.85 -4.34 36.87
CA ASN A 4 14.58 -3.85 35.71
C ASN A 4 14.06 -4.62 34.48
N PHE A 5 12.92 -4.22 33.94
CA PHE A 5 12.46 -4.62 32.61
C PHE A 5 13.34 -3.91 31.59
N GLY A 6 14.53 -4.46 31.31
CA GLY A 6 15.38 -4.03 30.22
C GLY A 6 14.74 -4.34 28.87
N PHE A 7 13.66 -3.64 28.49
CA PHE A 7 13.10 -3.76 27.15
C PHE A 7 14.13 -3.22 26.17
N SER A 8 14.58 -4.07 25.25
CA SER A 8 15.44 -3.60 24.15
C SER A 8 14.62 -2.69 23.23
N ALA A 9 15.29 -1.71 22.58
CA ALA A 9 14.63 -0.82 21.62
C ALA A 9 13.88 -1.59 20.53
N VAL A 10 14.43 -2.72 20.09
CA VAL A 10 13.80 -3.65 19.13
C VAL A 10 12.47 -4.18 19.64
N GLN A 11 12.39 -4.58 20.93
CA GLN A 11 11.13 -5.11 21.51
C GLN A 11 10.07 -4.03 21.62
N ILE A 12 10.46 -2.82 22.00
CA ILE A 12 9.54 -1.67 22.07
C ILE A 12 8.99 -1.34 20.69
N LEU A 13 9.86 -1.18 19.69
CA LEU A 13 9.47 -0.88 18.31
C LEU A 13 8.58 -1.98 17.74
N TRP A 14 8.92 -3.25 17.97
CA TRP A 14 8.10 -4.37 17.53
C TRP A 14 6.69 -4.31 18.12
N THR A 15 6.58 -4.07 19.44
CA THR A 15 5.28 -4.01 20.14
C THR A 15 4.45 -2.83 19.66
N LEU A 16 5.06 -1.66 19.50
CA LEU A 16 4.39 -0.46 19.00
C LEU A 16 3.92 -0.64 17.55
N THR A 17 4.75 -1.22 16.69
CA THR A 17 4.38 -1.49 15.30
C THR A 17 3.24 -2.49 15.21
N PHE A 18 3.27 -3.56 16.01
CA PHE A 18 2.20 -4.54 16.05
C PHE A 18 0.89 -3.92 16.55
N ALA A 19 0.93 -3.15 17.65
CA ALA A 19 -0.23 -2.44 18.16
C ALA A 19 -0.80 -1.45 17.12
N ALA A 20 0.05 -0.67 16.46
CA ALA A 20 -0.37 0.26 15.42
C ALA A 20 -1.00 -0.46 14.22
N LEU A 21 -0.48 -1.63 13.80
CA LEU A 21 -1.10 -2.47 12.77
C LEU A 21 -2.50 -2.94 13.16
N LEU A 22 -2.68 -3.39 14.39
CA LEU A 22 -4.01 -3.82 14.89
C LEU A 22 -4.98 -2.64 14.92
N VAL A 23 -4.55 -1.47 15.41
CA VAL A 23 -5.38 -0.24 15.39
C VAL A 23 -5.76 0.13 13.98
N LEU A 24 -4.80 0.11 13.03
CA LEU A 24 -5.08 0.38 11.62
C LEU A 24 -6.10 -0.60 11.03
N LEU A 25 -5.98 -1.90 11.32
CA LEU A 25 -6.96 -2.91 10.89
C LEU A 25 -8.35 -2.65 11.47
N VAL A 26 -8.44 -2.26 12.75
CA VAL A 26 -9.72 -1.87 13.37
C VAL A 26 -10.31 -0.64 12.70
N VAL A 27 -9.50 0.37 12.36
CA VAL A 27 -9.94 1.56 11.62
C VAL A 27 -10.47 1.18 10.23
N LEU A 28 -9.75 0.33 9.50
CA LEU A 28 -10.16 -0.14 8.18
C LEU A 28 -11.48 -0.91 8.21
N LEU A 29 -11.67 -1.78 9.21
CA LEU A 29 -12.90 -2.54 9.42
C LEU A 29 -14.05 -1.65 9.89
N GLY A 30 -13.82 -0.82 10.91
CA GLY A 30 -14.86 -0.01 11.55
C GLY A 30 -15.38 1.13 10.65
N ARG A 31 -14.59 1.56 9.67
CA ARG A 31 -14.98 2.59 8.69
C ARG A 31 -15.38 2.02 7.31
N ASP A 32 -15.61 0.71 7.21
CA ASP A 32 -15.93 -0.03 5.97
C ASP A 32 -14.96 0.26 4.81
N ARG A 33 -13.69 0.60 5.15
CA ARG A 33 -12.64 0.87 4.18
C ARG A 33 -12.08 -0.41 3.54
N VAL A 34 -12.32 -1.59 4.14
CA VAL A 34 -11.91 -2.90 3.61
C VAL A 34 -12.46 -3.13 2.21
N ARG A 35 -13.74 -2.81 1.97
CA ARG A 35 -14.35 -2.93 0.64
C ARG A 35 -13.74 -1.95 -0.36
N ARG A 36 -13.30 -0.80 0.14
CA ARG A 36 -12.69 0.22 -0.70
C ARG A 36 -11.21 -0.07 -0.98
N PHE A 37 -10.47 -0.69 -0.04
CA PHE A 37 -9.03 -0.98 -0.16
C PHE A 37 -8.72 -2.42 0.25
N PRO A 38 -9.23 -3.45 -0.49
CA PRO A 38 -9.12 -4.85 -0.08
C PRO A 38 -7.67 -5.35 -0.05
N TRP A 39 -6.86 -5.03 -1.06
CA TRP A 39 -5.47 -5.49 -1.12
C TRP A 39 -4.56 -4.77 -0.13
N PHE A 40 -4.78 -3.47 0.09
CA PHE A 40 -4.08 -2.75 1.16
C PHE A 40 -4.40 -3.35 2.54
N THR A 41 -5.67 -3.62 2.81
CA THR A 41 -6.09 -4.26 4.08
C THR A 41 -5.49 -5.66 4.21
N ALA A 42 -5.50 -6.46 3.14
CA ALA A 42 -4.89 -7.79 3.12
C ALA A 42 -3.37 -7.72 3.38
N SER A 43 -2.67 -6.72 2.82
CA SER A 43 -1.25 -6.49 3.07
C SER A 43 -0.97 -6.20 4.55
N MET A 44 -1.75 -5.32 5.18
CA MET A 44 -1.60 -5.00 6.61
C MET A 44 -1.91 -6.21 7.50
N ALA A 45 -2.96 -6.97 7.18
CA ALA A 45 -3.31 -8.20 7.90
C ALA A 45 -2.21 -9.27 7.76
N LEU A 46 -1.65 -9.44 6.56
CA LEU A 46 -0.56 -10.38 6.33
C LEU A 46 0.71 -9.97 7.07
N MET A 47 1.00 -8.68 7.16
CA MET A 47 2.13 -8.17 7.94
C MET A 47 1.95 -8.44 9.43
N ALA A 48 0.76 -8.20 9.98
CA ALA A 48 0.44 -8.55 11.37
C ALA A 48 0.58 -10.07 11.61
N LEU A 49 0.09 -10.89 10.67
CA LEU A 49 0.23 -12.34 10.73
C LEU A 49 1.72 -12.77 10.73
N ARG A 50 2.55 -12.20 9.86
CA ARG A 50 4.00 -12.48 9.83
C ARG A 50 4.67 -12.11 11.16
N MET A 51 4.29 -10.99 11.77
CA MET A 51 4.83 -10.58 13.07
C MET A 51 4.46 -11.58 14.19
N VAL A 52 3.22 -12.07 14.21
CA VAL A 52 2.78 -13.10 15.17
C VAL A 52 3.47 -14.43 14.88
N ALA A 53 3.51 -14.86 13.61
CA ALA A 53 4.16 -16.09 13.19
C ALA A 53 5.64 -16.12 13.61
N SER A 54 6.35 -14.99 13.47
CA SER A 54 7.75 -14.90 13.88
C SER A 54 7.93 -15.18 15.37
N ARG A 55 7.02 -14.72 16.22
CA ARG A 55 7.10 -14.94 17.67
C ARG A 55 6.66 -16.35 18.08
N LEU A 56 5.65 -16.91 17.41
CA LEU A 56 5.11 -18.23 17.76
C LEU A 56 5.97 -19.37 17.26
N LEU A 57 6.58 -19.23 16.08
CA LEU A 57 7.32 -20.32 15.44
C LEU A 57 8.81 -20.30 15.81
N PHE A 58 9.37 -19.13 16.15
CA PHE A 58 10.78 -19.03 16.50
C PHE A 58 11.11 -19.86 17.75
N GLY A 59 12.05 -20.79 17.62
CA GLY A 59 12.50 -21.65 18.71
C GLY A 59 11.58 -22.84 19.06
N LYS A 60 10.41 -22.98 18.41
CA LYS A 60 9.49 -24.11 18.65
C LYS A 60 9.52 -25.17 17.54
N MET A 61 10.00 -24.81 16.36
CA MET A 61 10.06 -25.69 15.19
C MET A 61 11.51 -25.91 14.74
N ALA A 62 11.73 -26.98 13.96
CA ALA A 62 13.02 -27.20 13.32
C ALA A 62 13.38 -25.98 12.43
N PRO A 63 14.64 -25.52 12.45
CA PRO A 63 15.05 -24.29 11.73
C PRO A 63 14.72 -24.31 10.23
N ILE A 64 14.79 -25.49 9.59
CA ILE A 64 14.47 -25.66 8.16
C ILE A 64 12.99 -25.38 7.91
N VAL A 65 12.09 -25.99 8.71
CA VAL A 65 10.63 -25.84 8.57
C VAL A 65 10.21 -24.39 8.84
N SER A 66 10.78 -23.77 9.86
CA SER A 66 10.53 -22.34 10.15
C SER A 66 10.91 -21.47 8.96
N ASN A 67 12.08 -21.71 8.38
CA ASN A 67 12.57 -20.95 7.22
C ASN A 67 11.68 -21.14 5.98
N GLU A 68 11.20 -22.35 5.71
CA GLU A 68 10.26 -22.64 4.62
C GLU A 68 8.96 -21.86 4.77
N ILE A 69 8.38 -21.86 5.98
CA ILE A 69 7.15 -21.13 6.28
C ILE A 69 7.35 -19.62 6.10
N PHE A 70 8.44 -19.06 6.65
CA PHE A 70 8.74 -17.64 6.49
C PHE A 70 8.97 -17.24 5.06
N LEU A 71 9.61 -18.10 4.28
CA LEU A 71 9.88 -17.85 2.87
C LEU A 71 8.60 -17.92 2.04
N ALA A 72 7.72 -18.89 2.30
CA ALA A 72 6.39 -18.95 1.68
C ALA A 72 5.56 -17.69 2.00
N LEU A 73 5.54 -17.27 3.27
CA LEU A 73 4.88 -16.02 3.68
C LEU A 73 5.50 -14.78 3.03
N ALA A 74 6.83 -14.78 2.79
CA ALA A 74 7.50 -13.68 2.09
C ALA A 74 7.08 -13.60 0.62
N VAL A 75 7.00 -14.74 -0.08
CA VAL A 75 6.50 -14.79 -1.46
C VAL A 75 5.06 -14.29 -1.55
N VAL A 76 4.18 -14.76 -0.66
CA VAL A 76 2.79 -14.30 -0.59
C VAL A 76 2.71 -12.80 -0.32
N ALA A 77 3.53 -12.29 0.62
CA ALA A 77 3.57 -10.86 0.93
C ALA A 77 4.02 -10.02 -0.26
N ALA A 78 5.03 -10.47 -1.01
CA ALA A 78 5.50 -9.80 -2.21
C ALA A 78 4.41 -9.76 -3.30
N LEU A 79 3.67 -10.85 -3.50
CA LEU A 79 2.53 -10.88 -4.44
C LEU A 79 1.42 -9.92 -4.00
N VAL A 80 1.06 -9.91 -2.72
CA VAL A 80 0.06 -8.97 -2.17
C VAL A 80 0.54 -7.54 -2.31
N ALA A 81 1.81 -7.23 -2.08
CA ALA A 81 2.36 -5.90 -2.29
C ALA A 81 2.23 -5.42 -3.74
N LEU A 82 2.48 -6.29 -4.73
CA LEU A 82 2.23 -5.98 -6.14
C LEU A 82 0.75 -5.72 -6.43
N LEU A 83 -0.17 -6.48 -5.80
CA LEU A 83 -1.61 -6.24 -5.93
C LEU A 83 -2.03 -4.92 -5.30
N VAL A 84 -1.41 -4.50 -4.20
CA VAL A 84 -1.61 -3.15 -3.60
C VAL A 84 -1.19 -2.07 -4.59
N VAL A 85 -0.05 -2.22 -5.27
CA VAL A 85 0.39 -1.26 -6.30
C VAL A 85 -0.65 -1.13 -7.41
N VAL A 86 -1.14 -2.27 -7.93
CA VAL A 86 -2.18 -2.29 -8.97
C VAL A 86 -3.47 -1.64 -8.47
N GLU A 87 -3.89 -1.93 -7.25
CA GLU A 87 -5.08 -1.32 -6.63
C GLU A 87 -4.94 0.20 -6.53
N MET A 88 -3.83 0.68 -5.98
CA MET A 88 -3.58 2.11 -5.80
C MET A 88 -3.46 2.83 -7.16
N ALA A 89 -2.76 2.24 -8.12
CA ALA A 89 -2.61 2.79 -9.45
C ALA A 89 -3.98 2.90 -10.18
N ARG A 90 -4.81 1.84 -10.13
CA ARG A 90 -6.16 1.87 -10.71
C ARG A 90 -7.04 2.97 -10.12
N ARG A 91 -6.94 3.20 -8.81
CA ARG A 91 -7.72 4.24 -8.12
C ARG A 91 -7.18 5.63 -8.39
N ALA A 92 -5.85 5.80 -8.37
CA ALA A 92 -5.22 7.09 -8.65
C ALA A 92 -5.49 7.59 -10.06
N PHE A 93 -5.56 6.67 -11.04
CA PHE A 93 -5.78 7.00 -12.45
C PHE A 93 -7.19 6.63 -12.96
N SER A 94 -8.18 6.56 -12.06
CA SER A 94 -9.56 6.17 -12.42
C SER A 94 -10.21 7.10 -13.44
N SER A 95 -9.81 8.37 -13.51
CA SER A 95 -10.28 9.37 -14.48
C SER A 95 -9.46 9.42 -15.77
N ALA A 96 -8.37 8.65 -15.87
CA ALA A 96 -7.51 8.64 -17.05
C ALA A 96 -8.12 7.81 -18.18
N SER A 97 -7.84 8.18 -19.44
CA SER A 97 -8.21 7.35 -20.59
C SER A 97 -7.53 5.97 -20.51
N ARG A 98 -8.17 4.94 -21.09
CA ARG A 98 -7.62 3.58 -21.11
C ARG A 98 -6.21 3.53 -21.70
N THR A 99 -5.96 4.31 -22.74
CA THR A 99 -4.63 4.39 -23.40
C THR A 99 -3.60 5.00 -22.45
N ALA A 100 -3.92 6.11 -21.79
CA ALA A 100 -3.02 6.76 -20.83
C ALA A 100 -2.69 5.83 -19.65
N TRP A 101 -3.67 5.08 -19.16
CA TRP A 101 -3.50 4.07 -18.12
C TRP A 101 -2.53 2.96 -18.53
N ILE A 102 -2.72 2.37 -19.73
CA ILE A 102 -1.86 1.30 -20.24
C ILE A 102 -0.43 1.82 -20.42
N THR A 103 -0.26 2.99 -21.04
CA THR A 103 1.05 3.59 -21.24
C THR A 103 1.76 3.88 -19.93
N ALA A 104 1.08 4.49 -18.95
CA ALA A 104 1.65 4.77 -17.63
C ALA A 104 2.09 3.46 -16.93
N THR A 105 1.27 2.42 -16.97
CA THR A 105 1.60 1.12 -16.37
C THR A 105 2.81 0.49 -17.04
N LEU A 106 2.88 0.50 -18.38
CA LEU A 106 4.02 -0.04 -19.11
C LEU A 106 5.32 0.71 -18.79
N VAL A 107 5.27 2.05 -18.73
CA VAL A 107 6.43 2.87 -18.36
C VAL A 107 6.88 2.57 -16.93
N LEU A 108 5.96 2.51 -15.97
CA LEU A 108 6.27 2.18 -14.58
C LEU A 108 6.96 0.82 -14.47
N VAL A 109 6.39 -0.21 -15.10
CA VAL A 109 6.93 -1.57 -15.05
C VAL A 109 8.27 -1.64 -15.78
N ALA A 110 8.42 -0.97 -16.93
CA ALA A 110 9.69 -0.95 -17.68
C ALA A 110 10.80 -0.27 -16.87
N VAL A 111 10.55 0.92 -16.31
CA VAL A 111 11.53 1.63 -15.48
C VAL A 111 11.86 0.83 -14.23
N GLY A 112 10.85 0.31 -13.51
CA GLY A 112 11.06 -0.55 -12.34
C GLY A 112 11.85 -1.81 -12.67
N GLY A 113 11.56 -2.44 -13.80
CA GLY A 113 12.26 -3.63 -14.29
C GLY A 113 13.73 -3.36 -14.63
N VAL A 114 14.04 -2.24 -15.30
CA VAL A 114 15.43 -1.85 -15.61
C VAL A 114 16.22 -1.59 -14.33
N VAL A 115 15.63 -0.82 -13.38
CA VAL A 115 16.28 -0.58 -12.09
C VAL A 115 16.49 -1.88 -11.32
N LEU A 116 15.48 -2.77 -11.29
CA LEU A 116 15.58 -4.07 -10.64
C LEU A 116 16.66 -4.95 -11.25
N ALA A 117 16.80 -4.94 -12.59
CA ALA A 117 17.83 -5.69 -13.29
C ALA A 117 19.24 -5.22 -12.93
N ALA A 118 19.43 -3.91 -12.75
CA ALA A 118 20.69 -3.31 -12.31
C ALA A 118 20.92 -3.44 -10.79
N TRP A 119 19.88 -3.72 -10.00
CA TRP A 119 19.93 -3.72 -8.54
C TRP A 119 20.39 -5.06 -7.98
N GLY A 120 21.57 -5.05 -7.38
CA GLY A 120 22.12 -6.16 -6.60
C GLY A 120 22.60 -7.36 -7.45
N PRO A 121 23.29 -8.29 -6.83
CA PRO A 121 23.83 -9.46 -7.51
C PRO A 121 22.71 -10.41 -7.98
N TRP A 122 22.92 -10.98 -9.18
CA TRP A 122 22.11 -12.08 -9.68
C TRP A 122 22.88 -13.36 -9.49
N PRO A 123 22.33 -14.38 -8.79
CA PRO A 123 22.98 -15.67 -8.65
C PRO A 123 23.10 -16.37 -10.00
N SER A 124 24.15 -17.17 -10.16
CA SER A 124 24.34 -17.92 -11.39
C SER A 124 23.22 -18.96 -11.59
N ALA A 125 22.82 -19.20 -12.84
CA ALA A 125 21.79 -20.18 -13.16
C ALA A 125 22.13 -21.58 -12.59
N LYS A 126 23.42 -21.96 -12.58
CA LYS A 126 23.90 -23.24 -12.01
C LYS A 126 23.57 -23.38 -10.52
N THR A 127 23.64 -22.31 -9.74
CA THR A 127 23.33 -22.35 -8.30
C THR A 127 21.82 -22.35 -8.02
N LEU A 128 21.01 -21.79 -8.92
CA LEU A 128 19.55 -21.76 -8.79
C LEU A 128 18.90 -23.10 -9.17
N PHE A 129 19.43 -23.76 -10.21
CA PHE A 129 18.85 -25.00 -10.76
C PHE A 129 19.61 -26.26 -10.34
N ALA A 130 20.31 -26.23 -9.21
CA ALA A 130 21.08 -27.35 -8.70
C ALA A 130 20.27 -28.61 -8.30
N GLY A 131 18.93 -28.59 -8.48
CA GLY A 131 18.05 -29.75 -8.19
C GLY A 131 17.97 -30.18 -6.72
N SER A 132 18.55 -29.38 -5.80
CA SER A 132 18.55 -29.66 -4.36
C SER A 132 17.49 -28.84 -3.64
N THR A 133 17.03 -29.33 -2.48
CA THR A 133 16.10 -28.56 -1.60
C THR A 133 16.64 -27.16 -1.29
N LEU A 134 17.96 -27.04 -1.08
CA LEU A 134 18.62 -25.75 -0.88
C LEU A 134 18.55 -24.85 -2.12
N GLY A 135 18.59 -25.41 -3.33
CA GLY A 135 18.41 -24.66 -4.58
C GLY A 135 17.01 -24.06 -4.68
N VAL A 136 15.98 -24.85 -4.34
CA VAL A 136 14.58 -24.36 -4.31
C VAL A 136 14.40 -23.24 -3.29
N LEU A 137 14.91 -23.38 -2.08
CA LEU A 137 14.83 -22.33 -1.04
C LEU A 137 15.54 -21.04 -1.48
N ARG A 138 16.71 -21.15 -2.10
CA ARG A 138 17.43 -19.99 -2.66
C ARG A 138 16.65 -19.31 -3.77
N LEU A 139 16.02 -20.09 -4.66
CA LEU A 139 15.18 -19.56 -5.73
C LEU A 139 13.97 -18.81 -5.15
N MET A 140 13.26 -19.41 -4.19
CA MET A 140 12.14 -18.75 -3.50
C MET A 140 12.57 -17.47 -2.80
N GLN A 141 13.71 -17.48 -2.12
CA GLN A 141 14.27 -16.29 -1.47
C GLN A 141 14.58 -15.18 -2.48
N LEU A 142 15.19 -15.54 -3.61
CA LEU A 142 15.47 -14.59 -4.69
C LEU A 142 14.19 -13.98 -5.26
N ILE A 143 13.20 -14.83 -5.56
CA ILE A 143 11.89 -14.38 -6.06
C ILE A 143 11.23 -13.43 -5.07
N ALA A 144 11.18 -13.80 -3.79
CA ALA A 144 10.59 -12.95 -2.75
C ALA A 144 11.29 -11.59 -2.66
N GLN A 145 12.63 -11.58 -2.58
CA GLN A 145 13.40 -10.33 -2.50
C GLN A 145 13.26 -9.44 -3.73
N LYS A 146 13.33 -10.03 -4.94
CA LYS A 146 13.21 -9.26 -6.18
C LYS A 146 11.80 -8.74 -6.41
N ALA A 147 10.77 -9.53 -6.08
CA ALA A 147 9.37 -9.10 -6.17
C ALA A 147 9.05 -7.99 -5.16
N GLU A 148 9.56 -8.09 -3.94
CA GLU A 148 9.42 -7.04 -2.92
C GLU A 148 10.13 -5.74 -3.36
N THR A 149 11.38 -5.83 -3.84
CA THR A 149 12.11 -4.68 -4.38
C THR A 149 11.39 -4.04 -5.57
N LEU A 150 10.81 -4.86 -6.46
CA LEU A 150 10.01 -4.35 -7.57
C LEU A 150 8.75 -3.62 -7.07
N ALA A 151 8.05 -4.18 -6.09
CA ALA A 151 6.88 -3.55 -5.50
C ALA A 151 7.24 -2.19 -4.88
N ASP A 152 8.34 -2.11 -4.13
CA ASP A 152 8.84 -0.87 -3.53
C ASP A 152 9.15 0.19 -4.60
N LEU A 153 9.87 -0.19 -5.67
CA LEU A 153 10.17 0.70 -6.80
C LEU A 153 8.90 1.21 -7.48
N LEU A 154 7.93 0.33 -7.73
CA LEU A 154 6.66 0.70 -8.35
C LEU A 154 5.83 1.63 -7.45
N VAL A 155 5.82 1.40 -6.13
CA VAL A 155 5.15 2.26 -5.16
C VAL A 155 5.79 3.66 -5.13
N ILE A 156 7.12 3.76 -5.13
CA ILE A 156 7.83 5.04 -5.15
C ILE A 156 7.52 5.80 -6.44
N GLN A 157 7.59 5.14 -7.59
CA GLN A 157 7.25 5.75 -8.88
C GLN A 157 5.79 6.22 -8.92
N LEU A 158 4.86 5.39 -8.40
CA LEU A 158 3.46 5.75 -8.26
C LEU A 158 3.29 6.97 -7.35
N GLY A 159 4.02 7.02 -6.23
CA GLY A 159 4.02 8.17 -5.31
C GLY A 159 4.46 9.45 -5.99
N ILE A 160 5.56 9.41 -6.74
CA ILE A 160 6.04 10.55 -7.52
C ILE A 160 4.97 11.01 -8.54
N LEU A 161 4.36 10.09 -9.28
CA LEU A 161 3.31 10.42 -10.24
C LEU A 161 2.07 11.03 -9.56
N VAL A 162 1.65 10.48 -8.42
CA VAL A 162 0.49 10.99 -7.67
C VAL A 162 0.79 12.37 -7.09
N VAL A 163 1.99 12.64 -6.62
CA VAL A 163 2.38 13.97 -6.12
C VAL A 163 2.43 14.99 -7.25
N LEU A 164 3.02 14.63 -8.40
CA LEU A 164 3.18 15.56 -9.54
C LEU A 164 1.87 15.80 -10.29
N PHE A 165 1.07 14.76 -10.50
CA PHE A 165 -0.11 14.79 -11.37
C PHE A 165 -1.43 14.58 -10.64
N GLY A 166 -1.43 14.34 -9.33
CA GLY A 166 -2.63 14.00 -8.56
C GLY A 166 -3.74 15.05 -8.67
N ARG A 167 -3.41 16.34 -8.74
CA ARG A 167 -4.39 17.42 -8.96
C ARG A 167 -5.11 17.29 -10.29
N ARG A 168 -4.42 16.85 -11.36
CA ARG A 168 -4.98 16.68 -12.70
C ARG A 168 -5.92 15.47 -12.78
N PHE A 169 -5.74 14.47 -11.93
CA PHE A 169 -6.53 13.25 -11.90
C PHE A 169 -7.56 13.21 -10.77
N HIS A 170 -7.92 14.38 -10.19
CA HIS A 170 -8.86 14.50 -9.08
C HIS A 170 -8.45 13.72 -7.80
N ALA A 171 -7.23 13.22 -7.74
CA ALA A 171 -6.61 12.67 -6.54
C ALA A 171 -5.98 13.82 -5.72
N GLY A 172 -6.82 14.72 -5.18
CA GLY A 172 -6.35 15.87 -4.39
C GLY A 172 -5.73 15.44 -3.05
N TRP A 173 -5.00 16.35 -2.38
CA TRP A 173 -4.29 16.15 -1.10
C TRP A 173 -5.13 15.55 0.03
N ARG A 174 -6.45 15.54 -0.10
CA ARG A 174 -7.38 15.00 0.88
C ARG A 174 -7.96 13.63 0.49
N SER A 175 -7.54 13.04 -0.65
CA SER A 175 -7.99 11.70 -1.03
C SER A 175 -7.24 10.63 -0.24
N HIS A 176 -7.95 9.62 0.25
CA HIS A 176 -7.34 8.50 0.96
C HIS A 176 -6.32 7.74 0.10
N VAL A 177 -6.56 7.66 -1.22
CA VAL A 177 -5.63 7.01 -2.16
C VAL A 177 -4.27 7.71 -2.13
N GLN A 178 -4.24 9.04 -2.22
CA GLN A 178 -2.99 9.79 -2.17
C GLN A 178 -2.27 9.62 -0.83
N GLN A 179 -3.01 9.68 0.28
CA GLN A 179 -2.46 9.52 1.62
C GLN A 179 -1.85 8.12 1.84
N ILE A 180 -2.53 7.07 1.34
CA ILE A 180 -2.01 5.69 1.37
C ILE A 180 -0.74 5.60 0.53
N VAL A 181 -0.75 6.11 -0.70
CA VAL A 181 0.38 6.06 -1.62
C VAL A 181 1.59 6.82 -1.07
N ILE A 182 1.40 8.00 -0.48
CA ILE A 182 2.49 8.77 0.15
C ILE A 182 3.13 7.98 1.28
N GLY A 183 2.34 7.43 2.19
CA GLY A 183 2.85 6.62 3.30
C GLY A 183 3.58 5.35 2.81
N LEU A 184 3.03 4.63 1.82
CA LEU A 184 3.67 3.48 1.20
C LEU A 184 5.00 3.88 0.53
N SER A 185 5.02 4.98 -0.23
CA SER A 185 6.23 5.45 -0.90
C SER A 185 7.32 5.86 0.08
N THR A 186 6.94 6.50 1.19
CA THR A 186 7.88 6.89 2.26
C THR A 186 8.49 5.65 2.92
N ALA A 187 7.67 4.65 3.27
CA ALA A 187 8.14 3.40 3.84
C ALA A 187 9.03 2.63 2.84
N ALA A 188 8.62 2.52 1.57
CA ALA A 188 9.41 1.88 0.53
C ALA A 188 10.76 2.56 0.29
N MET A 189 10.82 3.90 0.30
CA MET A 189 12.08 4.64 0.20
C MET A 189 13.02 4.34 1.36
N ALA A 190 12.51 4.31 2.60
CA ALA A 190 13.31 3.96 3.77
C ALA A 190 13.86 2.54 3.66
N GLN A 191 13.02 1.59 3.29
CA GLN A 191 13.38 0.18 3.13
C GLN A 191 14.44 -0.04 2.04
N LEU A 192 14.28 0.60 0.86
CA LEU A 192 15.30 0.54 -0.20
C LEU A 192 16.60 1.23 0.20
N ALA A 193 16.54 2.36 0.93
CA ALA A 193 17.73 3.02 1.45
C ALA A 193 18.50 2.13 2.43
N VAL A 194 17.79 1.50 3.38
CA VAL A 194 18.41 0.58 4.35
C VAL A 194 19.03 -0.63 3.63
N ARG A 195 18.33 -1.23 2.67
CA ARG A 195 18.86 -2.34 1.87
C ARG A 195 20.09 -1.92 1.04
N GLY A 196 20.04 -0.73 0.42
CA GLY A 196 21.15 -0.20 -0.36
C GLY A 196 22.39 0.06 0.51
N ILE A 197 22.23 0.71 1.66
CA ILE A 197 23.30 0.95 2.62
C ILE A 197 23.90 -0.38 3.09
N TRP A 198 23.04 -1.34 3.47
CA TRP A 198 23.50 -2.67 3.90
C TRP A 198 24.29 -3.39 2.80
N GLN A 199 23.85 -3.32 1.56
CA GLN A 199 24.54 -3.90 0.42
C GLN A 199 25.93 -3.28 0.21
N VAL A 200 26.05 -1.96 0.32
CA VAL A 200 27.33 -1.25 0.22
C VAL A 200 28.27 -1.67 1.37
N ILE A 201 27.75 -1.75 2.59
CA ILE A 201 28.51 -2.21 3.76
C ILE A 201 29.01 -3.64 3.54
N ALA A 202 28.13 -4.55 3.12
CA ALA A 202 28.47 -5.95 2.87
C ALA A 202 29.53 -6.14 1.78
N LEU A 203 29.57 -5.27 0.77
CA LEU A 203 30.57 -5.30 -0.30
C LEU A 203 31.95 -4.76 0.13
N HIS A 204 32.00 -3.79 1.06
CA HIS A 204 33.24 -3.09 1.42
C HIS A 204 33.80 -3.50 2.78
N THR A 205 33.04 -4.26 3.57
CA THR A 205 33.47 -4.67 4.91
C THR A 205 33.99 -6.10 4.90
N THR A 206 35.28 -6.25 5.12
CA THR A 206 35.90 -7.55 5.41
C THR A 206 35.97 -7.74 6.92
N ILE A 207 35.35 -8.81 7.42
CA ILE A 207 35.34 -9.14 8.85
C ILE A 207 36.61 -9.90 9.17
N HIS A 208 37.58 -9.25 9.84
CA HIS A 208 38.84 -9.87 10.26
C HIS A 208 38.87 -10.18 11.76
N SER A 209 37.99 -9.53 12.55
CA SER A 209 37.96 -9.70 14.00
C SER A 209 36.56 -9.83 14.55
N ARG A 210 36.45 -10.38 15.77
CA ARG A 210 35.19 -10.39 16.53
C ARG A 210 34.66 -8.97 16.79
N ALA A 211 35.56 -8.00 16.95
CA ALA A 211 35.17 -6.60 17.16
C ALA A 211 34.51 -6.01 15.90
N ASP A 212 35.01 -6.33 14.71
CA ASP A 212 34.41 -5.91 13.44
C ASP A 212 33.01 -6.50 13.27
N TYR A 213 32.85 -7.79 13.56
CA TYR A 213 31.55 -8.45 13.53
C TYR A 213 30.52 -7.76 14.44
N VAL A 214 30.89 -7.44 15.69
CA VAL A 214 30.01 -6.76 16.64
C VAL A 214 29.62 -5.36 16.13
N ARG A 215 30.58 -4.62 15.53
CA ARG A 215 30.29 -3.30 14.93
C ARG A 215 29.29 -3.41 13.77
N VAL A 216 29.48 -4.37 12.88
CA VAL A 216 28.60 -4.60 11.72
C VAL A 216 27.17 -4.96 12.20
N MET A 217 27.05 -5.86 13.17
CA MET A 217 25.76 -6.25 13.74
C MET A 217 25.06 -5.06 14.45
N ALA A 218 25.82 -4.24 15.19
CA ALA A 218 25.25 -3.04 15.82
C ALA A 218 24.78 -2.00 14.79
N LEU A 219 25.44 -1.92 13.63
CA LEU A 219 25.03 -1.02 12.56
C LEU A 219 23.76 -1.56 11.85
N GLU A 220 23.71 -2.86 11.60
CA GLU A 220 22.51 -3.54 11.07
C GLU A 220 21.30 -3.28 11.97
N GLU A 221 21.46 -3.46 13.29
CA GLU A 221 20.38 -3.21 14.25
C GLU A 221 19.89 -1.75 14.20
N LYS A 222 20.82 -0.78 14.10
CA LYS A 222 20.45 0.65 13.98
C LYS A 222 19.68 0.94 12.69
N LEU A 223 20.10 0.36 11.57
CA LEU A 223 19.42 0.52 10.28
C LEU A 223 18.03 -0.09 10.33
N PHE A 224 17.88 -1.29 10.90
CA PHE A 224 16.57 -1.93 11.10
C PHE A 224 15.65 -1.12 12.01
N ASN A 225 16.19 -0.56 13.09
CA ASN A 225 15.43 0.30 13.98
C ASN A 225 14.98 1.59 13.29
N ALA A 226 15.82 2.20 12.45
CA ALA A 226 15.46 3.38 11.66
C ALA A 226 14.32 3.08 10.67
N ASP A 227 14.39 1.95 9.94
CA ASP A 227 13.32 1.50 9.05
C ASP A 227 12.01 1.29 9.80
N SER A 228 12.07 0.61 10.96
CA SER A 228 10.92 0.36 11.82
C SER A 228 10.26 1.64 12.33
N VAL A 229 11.05 2.67 12.66
CA VAL A 229 10.53 3.99 13.08
C VAL A 229 9.81 4.68 11.93
N VAL A 230 10.36 4.67 10.71
CA VAL A 230 9.72 5.26 9.53
C VAL A 230 8.42 4.52 9.22
N PHE A 231 8.43 3.19 9.28
CA PHE A 231 7.23 2.40 9.06
C PHE A 231 6.16 2.67 10.13
N LEU A 232 6.54 2.75 11.41
CA LEU A 232 5.62 3.12 12.50
C LEU A 232 5.01 4.51 12.27
N ALA A 233 5.81 5.48 11.83
CA ALA A 233 5.31 6.81 11.48
C ALA A 233 4.29 6.76 10.32
N ALA A 234 4.54 5.92 9.30
CA ALA A 234 3.58 5.70 8.21
C ALA A 234 2.28 5.05 8.70
N LEU A 235 2.35 4.10 9.64
CA LEU A 235 1.17 3.50 10.27
C LEU A 235 0.33 4.52 11.01
N VAL A 236 0.97 5.37 11.84
CA VAL A 236 0.29 6.45 12.56
C VAL A 236 -0.35 7.43 11.58
N TRP A 237 0.36 7.80 10.52
CA TRP A 237 -0.17 8.62 9.43
C TRP A 237 -1.45 8.02 8.82
N TRP A 238 -1.44 6.73 8.46
CA TRP A 238 -2.60 6.06 7.90
C TRP A 238 -3.76 5.97 8.90
N ILE A 239 -3.50 5.67 10.18
CA ILE A 239 -4.53 5.65 11.21
C ILE A 239 -5.24 7.00 11.26
N VAL A 240 -4.50 8.10 11.33
CA VAL A 240 -5.08 9.45 11.39
C VAL A 240 -5.84 9.78 10.11
N CYS A 241 -5.24 9.55 8.95
CA CYS A 241 -5.84 9.91 7.66
C CYS A 241 -7.08 9.09 7.33
N LEU A 242 -7.08 7.78 7.62
CA LEU A 242 -8.20 6.89 7.32
C LEU A 242 -9.32 6.96 8.37
N TRP A 243 -9.03 7.52 9.55
CA TRP A 243 -10.06 7.84 10.56
C TRP A 243 -10.94 9.00 10.12
N ILE A 244 -10.38 10.00 9.44
CA ILE A 244 -11.07 11.20 8.97
C ILE A 244 -11.82 10.88 7.68
N ASP A 245 -13.07 11.33 7.55
CA ASP A 245 -13.85 11.15 6.32
C ASP A 245 -13.35 12.08 5.19
N GLU A 246 -13.42 11.59 3.94
CA GLU A 246 -13.10 12.43 2.78
C GLU A 246 -14.08 13.60 2.69
N PRO A 247 -13.60 14.83 2.45
CA PRO A 247 -14.47 15.96 2.20
C PRO A 247 -15.28 15.70 0.91
N GLY A 248 -16.58 15.62 1.01
CA GLY A 248 -17.51 15.34 -0.09
C GLY A 248 -18.27 14.02 0.06
N SER A 249 -17.87 13.09 0.94
CA SER A 249 -18.63 11.84 1.14
C SER A 249 -19.99 12.07 1.81
N LYS A 250 -20.14 13.16 2.57
CA LYS A 250 -21.39 13.54 3.23
C LYS A 250 -22.48 14.03 2.25
N ALA A 251 -22.09 14.50 1.06
CA ALA A 251 -23.06 14.98 0.07
C ALA A 251 -23.69 13.81 -0.74
N ALA A 252 -23.03 12.66 -0.81
CA ALA A 252 -23.56 11.49 -1.53
C ALA A 252 -24.43 10.57 -0.66
N GLY A 253 -24.44 10.77 0.65
CA GLY A 253 -25.19 9.97 1.62
C GLY A 253 -26.34 10.69 2.30
N ALA A 254 -26.61 11.96 1.96
CA ALA A 254 -27.87 12.58 2.33
C ALA A 254 -28.97 11.89 1.51
N PRO A 255 -29.90 11.15 2.13
CA PRO A 255 -31.08 10.73 1.41
C PRO A 255 -31.69 11.97 0.78
N ALA A 256 -32.20 11.85 -0.44
CA ALA A 256 -33.01 12.87 -1.10
C ALA A 256 -34.36 13.00 -0.37
N GLU A 257 -34.27 13.24 0.93
CA GLU A 257 -35.40 13.46 1.80
C GLU A 257 -35.59 14.96 1.90
N THR A 258 -36.73 15.38 1.39
CA THR A 258 -37.25 16.72 1.41
C THR A 258 -36.69 17.70 0.35
N ALA A 259 -36.88 17.41 -0.93
CA ALA A 259 -37.35 18.47 -1.76
C ALA A 259 -38.74 18.88 -1.15
N PRO A 260 -38.90 20.06 -0.61
CA PRO A 260 -40.18 20.44 -0.04
C PRO A 260 -41.25 20.39 -1.15
N ALA A 261 -42.38 19.74 -0.84
CA ALA A 261 -43.62 19.71 -1.65
C ALA A 261 -44.21 21.10 -1.88
N VAL A 262 -43.41 22.10 -2.20
CA VAL A 262 -43.77 23.48 -2.52
C VAL A 262 -43.88 23.70 -4.02
N ALA A 263 -43.40 22.73 -4.84
CA ALA A 263 -43.54 22.87 -6.30
C ALA A 263 -44.91 22.40 -6.84
N GLU A 264 -45.73 21.75 -6.01
CA GLU A 264 -47.04 21.24 -6.44
C GLU A 264 -48.19 22.18 -6.15
N GLN A 265 -47.93 23.36 -5.54
CA GLN A 265 -48.94 24.39 -5.25
C GLN A 265 -48.90 25.63 -6.14
N LEU A 266 -48.09 25.60 -7.21
CA LEU A 266 -47.97 26.74 -8.16
C LEU A 266 -48.25 26.33 -9.62
N LEU A 267 -49.09 25.30 -9.84
CA LEU A 267 -49.78 25.15 -11.11
C LEU A 267 -51.15 25.82 -10.96
N PRO A 268 -51.39 27.01 -11.56
CA PRO A 268 -52.71 27.55 -11.68
C PRO A 268 -53.55 26.64 -12.60
N ASP A 269 -54.79 26.37 -12.14
CA ASP A 269 -55.83 25.67 -12.90
C ASP A 269 -55.93 26.26 -14.30
N ALA A 270 -55.34 25.56 -15.30
CA ALA A 270 -55.41 25.92 -16.71
C ALA A 270 -56.52 25.15 -17.44
N ASP A 271 -57.65 24.87 -16.76
CA ASP A 271 -58.78 24.14 -17.33
C ASP A 271 -60.08 24.94 -17.50
N GLU A 272 -60.02 26.27 -17.56
CA GLU A 272 -61.23 27.07 -17.77
C GLU A 272 -61.14 28.15 -18.87
N GLU A 273 -60.43 27.94 -19.97
CA GLU A 273 -60.50 28.82 -21.15
C GLU A 273 -60.44 28.08 -22.50
N GLU A 274 -61.18 27.01 -22.66
CA GLU A 274 -61.41 26.41 -23.99
C GLU A 274 -62.90 26.22 -24.29
N SER A 275 -63.64 27.33 -24.28
CA SER A 275 -65.04 27.34 -24.78
C SER A 275 -65.42 28.70 -25.38
N GLN A 276 -64.73 29.16 -26.38
CA GLN A 276 -65.24 30.18 -27.32
C GLN A 276 -64.26 30.31 -28.51
N ALA A 277 -64.27 29.36 -29.40
CA ALA A 277 -63.75 29.53 -30.76
C ALA A 277 -64.94 29.44 -31.74
N GLU A 278 -65.38 30.62 -32.11
CA GLU A 278 -66.35 30.92 -33.17
C GLU A 278 -65.85 30.41 -34.55
N PRO A 279 -66.71 29.79 -35.39
CA PRO A 279 -66.25 29.27 -36.70
C PRO A 279 -66.16 30.41 -37.73
N LEU A 280 -64.96 30.60 -38.28
CA LEU A 280 -64.72 31.44 -39.45
C LEU A 280 -65.24 30.82 -40.72
N PRO A 281 -65.93 31.60 -41.61
CA PRO A 281 -66.54 31.09 -42.84
C PRO A 281 -65.55 30.78 -43.93
N SER A 282 -65.81 29.66 -44.61
CA SER A 282 -65.30 29.25 -45.89
C SER A 282 -65.69 30.26 -46.94
N ASP A 283 -64.74 30.87 -47.66
CA ASP A 283 -64.98 31.31 -49.04
C ASP A 283 -63.65 31.45 -49.83
N ALA A 284 -63.62 30.64 -50.89
CA ALA A 284 -63.34 30.92 -52.29
C ALA A 284 -61.94 31.52 -52.69
N LYS A 285 -61.16 30.76 -53.28
CA LYS A 285 -60.86 30.60 -54.73
C LYS A 285 -59.57 29.83 -54.97
#